data_d7d87a47899e96119ca6db86b8a1eaf9
#
_entry.id   d7d87a47899e96119ca6db86b8a1eaf9
#
_cell.length_a   1.000
_cell.length_b   1.000
_cell.length_c   1.000
_cell.angle_alpha   90.00
_cell.angle_beta   90.00
_cell.angle_gamma   90.00
#
_symmetry.space_group_name_H-M   'P 1'
#
loop_
_entity.id
_entity.type
_entity.pdbx_description
1 polymer ?
#
loop_
_entity_poly.entity_id
_entity_poly.type
_entity_poly.pdbx_seq_one_letter_code
_entity_poly.pdbx_strand_id
1 'polypeptide(L)'
;MNTPSLEIKELAFAYPDGNQALYGVNLSIQKGERVALLGPNGAGKTTLVMHMNGIHPTSHGSIHVAGELVDSKNKESIKQIRSKVGIVFQDPDDQLFMPTVGEDVAFGPYNMGLRGAELNRVVDEALELVGMSEF
;
A
#
# COMPACT_ATOMS: atom_id res chain seq x y z
N MET A 1 7.47 0.47 -24.25
CA MET A 1 6.13 0.34 -23.63
C MET A 1 6.21 0.82 -22.20
N ASN A 2 5.26 1.60 -21.77
CA ASN A 2 5.21 2.03 -20.38
C ASN A 2 4.54 0.96 -19.50
N THR A 3 5.27 0.43 -18.54
CA THR A 3 4.70 -0.45 -17.52
C THR A 3 3.77 0.38 -16.62
N PRO A 4 2.49 0.00 -16.42
CA PRO A 4 1.61 0.68 -15.49
C PRO A 4 2.18 0.71 -14.07
N SER A 5 1.87 1.77 -13.32
CA SER A 5 2.18 1.80 -11.88
C SER A 5 1.40 0.76 -11.10
N LEU A 6 0.15 0.51 -11.53
CA LEU A 6 -0.70 -0.54 -11.00
C LEU A 6 -1.49 -1.20 -12.15
N GLU A 7 -1.53 -2.51 -12.16
CA GLU A 7 -2.37 -3.29 -13.06
C GLU A 7 -3.11 -4.37 -12.27
N ILE A 8 -4.43 -4.40 -12.38
CA ILE A 8 -5.32 -5.39 -11.75
C ILE A 8 -6.11 -6.06 -12.88
N LYS A 9 -6.10 -7.40 -12.89
CA LYS A 9 -6.83 -8.22 -13.86
C LYS A 9 -7.70 -9.24 -13.16
N GLU A 10 -9.00 -9.23 -13.49
CA GLU A 10 -10.01 -10.19 -13.06
C GLU A 10 -9.98 -10.47 -11.54
N LEU A 11 -9.71 -9.44 -10.72
CA LEU A 11 -9.62 -9.58 -9.27
C LEU A 11 -10.99 -9.86 -8.68
N ALA A 12 -11.18 -11.05 -8.13
CA ALA A 12 -12.35 -11.42 -7.36
C ALA A 12 -11.94 -11.86 -5.96
N PHE A 13 -12.76 -11.50 -4.98
CA PHE A 13 -12.48 -11.83 -3.57
C PHE A 13 -13.76 -11.97 -2.76
N ALA A 14 -13.82 -13.04 -1.97
CA ALA A 14 -14.82 -13.23 -0.93
C ALA A 14 -14.14 -13.36 0.44
N TYR A 15 -14.75 -12.78 1.45
CA TYR A 15 -14.33 -12.95 2.83
C TYR A 15 -14.59 -14.39 3.32
N PRO A 16 -13.93 -14.85 4.41
CA PRO A 16 -14.11 -16.20 4.94
C PRO A 16 -15.55 -16.53 5.36
N ASP A 17 -16.37 -15.52 5.65
CA ASP A 17 -17.81 -15.65 5.93
C ASP A 17 -18.68 -15.88 4.68
N GLY A 18 -18.05 -15.92 3.49
CA GLY A 18 -18.69 -16.10 2.19
C GLY A 18 -19.20 -14.81 1.54
N ASN A 19 -19.02 -13.65 2.19
CA ASN A 19 -19.43 -12.37 1.61
C ASN A 19 -18.50 -11.99 0.45
N GLN A 20 -19.04 -11.98 -0.77
CA GLN A 20 -18.32 -11.55 -1.98
C GLN A 20 -18.15 -10.04 -1.98
N ALA A 21 -16.91 -9.59 -2.04
CA ALA A 21 -16.57 -8.16 -2.02
C ALA A 21 -16.08 -7.62 -3.36
N LEU A 22 -15.39 -8.44 -4.16
CA LEU A 22 -14.87 -8.06 -5.48
C LEU A 22 -15.30 -9.10 -6.53
N TYR A 23 -15.72 -8.62 -7.70
CA TYR A 23 -16.41 -9.39 -8.74
C TYR A 23 -15.69 -9.32 -10.10
N GLY A 24 -14.38 -9.59 -10.15
CA GLY A 24 -13.62 -9.52 -11.40
C GLY A 24 -13.23 -8.10 -11.77
N VAL A 25 -12.56 -7.40 -10.85
CA VAL A 25 -12.13 -6.01 -11.06
C VAL A 25 -10.96 -5.96 -12.04
N ASN A 26 -11.07 -5.08 -13.02
CA ASN A 26 -10.00 -4.72 -13.95
C ASN A 26 -9.67 -3.24 -13.81
N LEU A 27 -8.41 -2.90 -13.58
CA LEU A 27 -7.96 -1.52 -13.39
C LEU A 27 -6.50 -1.40 -13.85
N SER A 28 -6.19 -0.34 -14.58
CA SER A 28 -4.82 0.01 -14.94
C SER A 28 -4.58 1.48 -14.63
N ILE A 29 -3.54 1.78 -13.87
CA ILE A 29 -3.13 3.14 -13.50
C ILE A 29 -1.73 3.38 -14.03
N GLN A 30 -1.58 4.41 -14.84
CA GLN A 30 -0.29 4.78 -15.42
C GLN A 30 0.53 5.62 -14.44
N LYS A 31 1.83 5.73 -14.70
CA LYS A 31 2.71 6.57 -13.89
C LYS A 31 2.25 8.03 -13.92
N GLY A 32 2.10 8.63 -12.74
CA GLY A 32 1.69 10.02 -12.57
C GLY A 32 0.18 10.25 -12.60
N GLU A 33 -0.65 9.23 -12.85
CA GLU A 33 -2.10 9.36 -12.77
C GLU A 33 -2.58 9.55 -11.34
N ARG A 34 -3.65 10.33 -11.21
CA ARG A 34 -4.44 10.48 -9.98
C ARG A 34 -5.82 9.90 -10.23
N VAL A 35 -6.18 8.90 -9.45
CA VAL A 35 -7.44 8.16 -9.63
C VAL A 35 -8.31 8.31 -8.39
N ALA A 36 -9.58 8.64 -8.57
CA ALA A 36 -10.59 8.63 -7.52
C ALA A 36 -11.43 7.36 -7.63
N LEU A 37 -11.51 6.59 -6.54
CA LEU A 37 -12.35 5.40 -6.43
C LEU A 37 -13.64 5.78 -5.71
N LEU A 38 -14.74 5.85 -6.44
CA LEU A 38 -16.05 6.31 -5.96
C LEU A 38 -17.02 5.14 -5.83
N GLY A 39 -17.88 5.22 -4.84
CA GLY A 39 -18.94 4.23 -4.60
C GLY A 39 -19.52 4.34 -3.20
N PRO A 40 -20.69 3.72 -2.95
CA PRO A 40 -21.31 3.71 -1.63
C PRO A 40 -20.50 2.90 -0.62
N ASN A 41 -20.82 3.05 0.66
CA ASN A 41 -20.28 2.20 1.71
C ASN A 41 -20.62 0.73 1.42
N GLY A 42 -19.65 -0.16 1.60
CA GLY A 42 -19.80 -1.58 1.29
C GLY A 42 -19.58 -1.97 -0.17
N ALA A 43 -19.22 -1.02 -1.05
CA ALA A 43 -18.94 -1.31 -2.47
C ALA A 43 -17.63 -2.08 -2.74
N GLY A 44 -16.81 -2.33 -1.70
CA GLY A 44 -15.53 -3.03 -1.84
C GLY A 44 -14.30 -2.12 -2.06
N LYS A 45 -14.44 -0.80 -1.92
CA LYS A 45 -13.33 0.15 -2.13
C LYS A 45 -12.13 -0.13 -1.23
N THR A 46 -12.35 -0.25 0.07
CA THR A 46 -11.30 -0.57 1.05
C THR A 46 -10.71 -1.95 0.79
N THR A 47 -11.54 -2.94 0.48
CA THR A 47 -11.11 -4.29 0.13
C THR A 47 -10.18 -4.27 -1.08
N LEU A 48 -10.52 -3.51 -2.12
CA LEU A 48 -9.68 -3.36 -3.31
C LEU A 48 -8.31 -2.76 -2.94
N VAL A 49 -8.30 -1.66 -2.17
CA VAL A 49 -7.06 -0.99 -1.73
C VAL A 49 -6.18 -1.93 -0.91
N MET A 50 -6.75 -2.74 -0.01
CA MET A 50 -6.01 -3.70 0.83
C MET A 50 -5.36 -4.84 0.03
N HIS A 51 -5.82 -5.13 -1.18
CA HIS A 51 -5.16 -6.07 -2.07
C HIS A 51 -3.91 -5.50 -2.75
N MET A 52 -3.87 -4.18 -2.98
CA MET A 52 -2.77 -3.53 -3.73
C MET A 52 -1.40 -3.65 -3.06
N ASN A 53 -1.35 -3.81 -1.73
CA ASN A 53 -0.10 -4.02 -0.99
C ASN A 53 -0.02 -5.40 -0.30
N GLY A 54 -0.91 -6.33 -0.67
CA GLY A 54 -0.90 -7.70 -0.17
C GLY A 54 -1.36 -7.87 1.27
N ILE A 55 -2.14 -6.94 1.83
CA ILE A 55 -2.83 -7.15 3.12
C ILE A 55 -3.87 -8.27 2.98
N HIS A 56 -4.69 -8.20 1.92
CA HIS A 56 -5.52 -9.33 1.53
C HIS A 56 -4.82 -10.21 0.48
N PRO A 57 -4.87 -11.54 0.62
CA PRO A 57 -4.29 -12.44 -0.36
C PRO A 57 -5.14 -12.47 -1.64
N THR A 58 -4.47 -12.41 -2.79
CA THR A 58 -5.12 -12.58 -4.09
C THR A 58 -5.41 -14.07 -4.31
N SER A 59 -6.68 -14.44 -4.34
CA SER A 59 -7.14 -15.80 -4.59
C SER A 59 -7.60 -16.04 -6.03
N HIS A 60 -8.07 -14.98 -6.70
CA HIS A 60 -8.49 -15.02 -8.09
C HIS A 60 -8.11 -13.72 -8.80
N GLY A 61 -7.59 -13.84 -10.02
CA GLY A 61 -7.03 -12.71 -10.76
C GLY A 61 -5.57 -12.43 -10.42
N SER A 62 -5.08 -11.27 -10.80
CA SER A 62 -3.70 -10.85 -10.53
C SER A 62 -3.60 -9.34 -10.28
N ILE A 63 -2.58 -8.98 -9.51
CA ILE A 63 -2.21 -7.58 -9.26
C ILE A 63 -0.73 -7.42 -9.52
N HIS A 64 -0.35 -6.41 -10.28
CA HIS A 64 1.03 -6.03 -10.51
C HIS A 64 1.26 -4.58 -10.11
N VAL A 65 2.32 -4.32 -9.38
CA VAL A 65 2.79 -2.99 -9.01
C VAL A 65 4.11 -2.73 -9.71
N ALA A 66 4.16 -1.71 -10.55
CA ALA A 66 5.33 -1.40 -11.39
C ALA A 66 5.88 -2.64 -12.14
N GLY A 67 4.98 -3.50 -12.62
CA GLY A 67 5.30 -4.74 -13.32
C GLY A 67 5.60 -5.95 -12.43
N GLU A 68 5.69 -5.79 -11.11
CA GLU A 68 5.95 -6.89 -10.16
C GLU A 68 4.66 -7.47 -9.60
N LEU A 69 4.55 -8.80 -9.63
CA LEU A 69 3.38 -9.51 -9.12
C LEU A 69 3.28 -9.37 -7.59
N VAL A 70 2.10 -9.01 -7.11
CA VAL A 70 1.76 -9.02 -5.68
C VAL A 70 1.44 -10.45 -5.26
N ASP A 71 2.45 -11.18 -4.80
CA ASP A 71 2.30 -12.55 -4.31
C ASP A 71 2.30 -12.58 -2.77
N SER A 72 1.12 -12.67 -2.17
CA SER A 72 0.94 -12.69 -0.72
C SER A 72 1.56 -13.91 -0.01
N LYS A 73 1.90 -14.97 -0.76
CA LYS A 73 2.58 -16.16 -0.23
C LYS A 73 4.10 -16.01 -0.19
N ASN A 74 4.65 -15.05 -0.92
CA ASN A 74 6.07 -14.77 -0.98
C ASN A 74 6.41 -13.54 -0.14
N LYS A 75 7.04 -13.75 1.02
CA LYS A 75 7.40 -12.67 1.96
C LYS A 75 8.33 -11.62 1.35
N GLU A 76 9.25 -12.02 0.49
CA GLU A 76 10.18 -11.10 -0.16
C GLU A 76 9.47 -10.24 -1.20
N SER A 77 8.58 -10.84 -2.02
CA SER A 77 7.72 -10.11 -2.94
C SER A 77 6.90 -9.05 -2.20
N ILE A 78 6.22 -9.44 -1.13
CA ILE A 78 5.41 -8.50 -0.33
C ILE A 78 6.25 -7.37 0.26
N LYS A 79 7.45 -7.64 0.75
CA LYS A 79 8.36 -6.61 1.26
C LYS A 79 8.72 -5.59 0.16
N GLN A 80 9.03 -6.06 -1.05
CA GLN A 80 9.34 -5.21 -2.20
C GLN A 80 8.11 -4.39 -2.63
N ILE A 81 6.94 -4.98 -2.68
CA ILE A 81 5.69 -4.27 -3.00
C ILE A 81 5.41 -3.17 -1.97
N ARG A 82 5.51 -3.48 -0.68
CA ARG A 82 5.26 -2.51 0.40
C ARG A 82 6.27 -1.36 0.44
N SER A 83 7.44 -1.52 -0.13
CA SER A 83 8.39 -0.41 -0.32
C SER A 83 7.95 0.56 -1.43
N LYS A 84 7.05 0.14 -2.33
CA LYS A 84 6.55 0.92 -3.47
C LYS A 84 5.13 1.45 -3.27
N VAL A 85 4.34 0.81 -2.39
CA VAL A 85 2.94 1.16 -2.14
C VAL A 85 2.77 1.62 -0.72
N GLY A 86 2.54 2.92 -0.53
CA GLY A 86 2.11 3.49 0.74
C GLY A 86 0.59 3.47 0.86
N ILE A 87 0.06 3.10 2.01
CA ILE A 87 -1.36 3.19 2.35
C ILE A 87 -1.56 4.18 3.48
N VAL A 88 -2.55 5.06 3.32
CA VAL A 88 -3.07 5.88 4.41
C VAL A 88 -4.42 5.28 4.83
N PHE A 89 -4.50 4.81 6.08
CA PHE A 89 -5.73 4.23 6.62
C PHE A 89 -6.75 5.33 6.94
N GLN A 90 -8.02 4.94 6.98
CA GLN A 90 -9.12 5.87 7.28
C GLN A 90 -9.04 6.43 8.71
N ASP A 91 -8.65 5.60 9.67
CA ASP A 91 -8.42 5.99 11.05
C ASP A 91 -6.91 6.25 11.25
N PRO A 92 -6.50 7.47 11.62
CA PRO A 92 -5.09 7.78 11.90
C PRO A 92 -4.49 6.94 13.04
N ASP A 93 -5.30 6.55 14.03
CA ASP A 93 -4.85 5.75 15.17
C ASP A 93 -4.40 4.34 14.75
N ASP A 94 -4.93 3.81 13.63
CA ASP A 94 -4.49 2.55 13.06
C ASP A 94 -3.04 2.59 12.52
N GLN A 95 -2.49 3.79 12.34
CA GLN A 95 -1.14 4.01 11.79
C GLN A 95 -0.12 4.45 12.86
N LEU A 96 -0.57 5.04 13.96
CA LEU A 96 0.27 5.57 15.02
C LEU A 96 0.48 4.51 16.11
N PHE A 97 1.62 3.85 16.10
CA PHE A 97 1.91 2.76 17.05
C PHE A 97 3.26 2.92 17.78
N MET A 98 4.07 3.91 17.38
CA MET A 98 5.35 4.20 18.05
C MET A 98 5.17 5.33 19.08
N PRO A 99 6.06 5.41 20.09
CA PRO A 99 5.98 6.44 21.14
C PRO A 99 6.15 7.86 20.63
N THR A 100 6.89 8.07 19.55
CA THR A 100 7.18 9.40 18.99
C THR A 100 6.90 9.44 17.48
N VAL A 101 6.63 10.66 16.98
CA VAL A 101 6.43 10.90 15.54
C VAL A 101 7.66 10.48 14.73
N GLY A 102 8.86 10.81 15.22
CA GLY A 102 10.10 10.44 14.56
C GLY A 102 10.28 8.92 14.42
N GLU A 103 9.92 8.16 15.45
CA GLU A 103 9.99 6.69 15.43
C GLU A 103 8.94 6.09 14.48
N ASP A 104 7.72 6.65 14.41
CA ASP A 104 6.71 6.22 13.44
C ASP A 104 7.17 6.45 12.00
N VAL A 105 7.71 7.62 11.69
CA VAL A 105 8.25 7.94 10.37
C VAL A 105 9.47 7.08 10.04
N ALA A 106 10.32 6.77 11.02
CA ALA A 106 11.51 5.93 10.86
C ALA A 106 11.19 4.45 10.59
N PHE A 107 10.02 3.97 11.00
CA PHE A 107 9.68 2.55 10.96
C PHE A 107 9.78 1.94 9.56
N GLY A 108 9.21 2.60 8.54
CA GLY A 108 9.29 2.15 7.16
C GLY A 108 10.72 2.06 6.64
N PRO A 109 11.49 3.17 6.63
CA PRO A 109 12.88 3.19 6.19
C PRO A 109 13.79 2.22 6.97
N TYR A 110 13.57 2.09 8.28
CA TYR A 110 14.28 1.10 9.10
C TYR A 110 14.04 -0.33 8.61
N ASN A 111 12.81 -0.69 8.27
CA ASN A 111 12.47 -2.00 7.73
C ASN A 111 13.01 -2.24 6.31
N MET A 112 13.29 -1.15 5.58
CA MET A 112 13.99 -1.19 4.29
C MET A 112 15.51 -1.35 4.43
N GLY A 113 16.04 -1.33 5.65
CA GLY A 113 17.45 -1.54 5.94
C GLY A 113 18.26 -0.28 6.24
N LEU A 114 17.65 0.92 6.22
CA LEU A 114 18.33 2.16 6.56
C LEU A 114 18.70 2.20 8.05
N ARG A 115 19.85 2.78 8.37
CA ARG A 115 20.38 2.88 9.74
C ARG A 115 21.14 4.18 9.93
N GLY A 116 21.29 4.58 11.20
CA GLY A 116 22.16 5.69 11.60
C GLY A 116 21.83 7.01 10.92
N ALA A 117 22.86 7.72 10.46
CA ALA A 117 22.71 9.05 9.87
C ALA A 117 21.84 9.07 8.60
N GLU A 118 21.86 8.01 7.80
CA GLU A 118 21.02 7.92 6.60
C GLU A 118 19.55 7.77 6.96
N LEU A 119 19.22 6.97 7.97
CA LEU A 119 17.86 6.87 8.49
C LEU A 119 17.35 8.21 9.02
N ASN A 120 18.16 8.89 9.85
CA ASN A 120 17.80 10.20 10.39
C ASN A 120 17.56 11.23 9.29
N ARG A 121 18.43 11.29 8.29
CA ARG A 121 18.26 12.22 7.14
C ARG A 121 16.93 11.99 6.42
N VAL A 122 16.56 10.75 6.15
CA VAL A 122 15.29 10.42 5.46
C VAL A 122 14.08 10.78 6.32
N VAL A 123 14.15 10.59 7.63
CA VAL A 123 13.11 10.98 8.58
C VAL A 123 12.94 12.51 8.61
N ASP A 124 14.04 13.24 8.74
CA ASP A 124 14.04 14.71 8.78
C ASP A 124 13.48 15.28 7.47
N GLU A 125 13.90 14.77 6.31
CA GLU A 125 13.38 15.18 5.00
C GLU A 125 11.87 14.91 4.86
N ALA A 126 11.39 13.78 5.37
CA ALA A 126 9.96 13.45 5.32
C ALA A 126 9.13 14.38 6.22
N LEU A 127 9.61 14.70 7.42
CA LEU A 127 8.97 15.63 8.34
C LEU A 127 8.97 17.06 7.78
N GLU A 128 10.07 17.49 7.19
CA GLU A 128 10.17 18.81 6.52
C GLU A 128 9.15 18.93 5.38
N LEU A 129 9.01 17.88 4.57
CA LEU A 129 8.09 17.87 3.43
C LEU A 129 6.63 18.14 3.84
N VAL A 130 6.24 17.72 5.04
CA VAL A 130 4.88 17.92 5.58
C VAL A 130 4.79 19.04 6.62
N GLY A 131 5.87 19.80 6.82
CA GLY A 131 5.90 20.95 7.76
C GLY A 131 5.91 20.54 9.24
N MET A 132 6.45 19.37 9.56
CA MET A 132 6.50 18.80 10.91
C MET A 132 7.93 18.65 11.46
N SER A 133 8.87 19.49 11.02
CA SER A 133 10.29 19.38 11.42
C SER A 133 10.57 19.58 12.91
N GLU A 134 9.63 20.14 13.65
CA GLU A 134 9.76 20.41 15.10
C GLU A 134 9.22 19.27 15.99
N PHE A 135 8.81 18.15 15.41
CA PHE A 135 8.19 17.03 16.14
C PHE A 135 9.05 15.79 16.24
#